data_07d96adc783a8dcc51c234883dfd7847
#
_entry.id   07d96adc783a8dcc51c234883dfd7847
#
_cell.length_a   1.000
_cell.length_b   1.000
_cell.length_c   1.000
_cell.angle_alpha   90.00
_cell.angle_beta   90.00
_cell.angle_gamma   90.00
#
_symmetry.space_group_name_H-M   'P 1'
#
loop_
_entity.id
_entity.type
_entity.pdbx_description
1 polymer ?
#
loop_
_entity_poly.entity_id
_entity_poly.type
_entity_poly.pdbx_seq_one_letter_code
_entity_poly.pdbx_strand_id
1 'polypeptide(L)' 'MLLSSCGEYNKLLKSTDYEYKYEAAKNYFAKGQYNRAATLLNELIAILKGTDK' A
#
# COMPACT_ATOMS: atom_id res chain seq x y z
N MET A 1 4.82 5.06 18.61
CA MET A 1 3.74 4.77 18.00
C MET A 1 3.55 5.44 16.74
N LEU A 2 3.58 6.71 16.68
CA LEU A 2 3.44 7.41 15.45
C LEU A 2 4.51 7.04 14.47
N LEU A 3 5.71 6.88 14.95
CA LEU A 3 6.81 6.54 14.09
C LEU A 3 6.63 5.17 13.48
N SER A 4 6.08 4.26 14.23
CA SER A 4 5.87 2.95 13.77
C SER A 4 4.91 2.93 12.60
N SER A 5 3.85 3.70 12.69
CA SER A 5 2.88 3.76 11.63
C SER A 5 3.47 4.26 10.36
N CYS A 6 4.23 5.32 10.44
CA CYS A 6 4.86 5.88 9.25
C CYS A 6 5.87 4.93 8.67
N GLY A 7 6.62 4.26 9.50
CA GLY A 7 7.62 3.31 9.05
C GLY A 7 6.98 2.16 8.31
N GLU A 8 5.88 1.66 8.82
CA GLU A 8 5.20 0.56 8.19
C GLU A 8 4.68 0.94 6.81
N TYR A 9 4.10 2.12 6.70
CA TYR A 9 3.56 2.56 5.42
C TYR A 9 4.67 2.70 4.39
N ASN A 10 5.79 3.25 4.79
CA ASN A 10 6.93 3.39 3.89
C ASN A 10 7.45 2.03 3.45
N LYS A 11 7.48 1.08 4.34
CA LYS A 11 7.91 -0.26 4.00
C LYS A 11 6.95 -0.89 3.00
N LEU A 12 5.67 -0.65 3.18
CA LEU A 12 4.67 -1.15 2.26
C LEU A 12 4.88 -0.59 0.86
N LEU A 13 5.16 0.69 0.78
CA LEU A 13 5.35 1.32 -0.51
C LEU A 13 6.52 0.74 -1.27
N LYS A 14 7.54 0.33 -0.54
CA LYS A 14 8.73 -0.23 -1.15
C LYS A 14 8.65 -1.73 -1.35
N SER A 15 7.65 -2.37 -0.79
CA SER A 15 7.56 -3.82 -0.84
C SER A 15 7.18 -4.29 -2.24
N THR A 16 7.72 -5.42 -2.65
CA THR A 16 7.34 -6.02 -3.91
C THR A 16 6.38 -7.19 -3.69
N ASP A 17 5.98 -7.41 -2.45
CA ASP A 17 5.04 -8.47 -2.15
C ASP A 17 3.63 -7.96 -2.41
N TYR A 18 3.07 -8.33 -3.52
CA TYR A 18 1.78 -7.83 -3.96
C TYR A 18 0.65 -8.22 -3.02
N GLU A 19 0.68 -9.43 -2.53
CA GLU A 19 -0.34 -9.89 -1.62
C GLU A 19 -0.32 -9.09 -0.34
N TYR A 20 0.87 -8.83 0.15
CA TYR A 20 1.04 -8.04 1.36
C TYR A 20 0.48 -6.63 1.15
N LYS A 21 0.81 -6.01 0.03
CA LYS A 21 0.31 -4.69 -0.28
C LYS A 21 -1.22 -4.68 -0.38
N TYR A 22 -1.75 -5.68 -1.02
CA TYR A 22 -3.19 -5.77 -1.20
C TYR A 22 -3.90 -5.90 0.15
N GLU A 23 -3.41 -6.77 1.00
CA GLU A 23 -3.99 -6.94 2.32
C GLU A 23 -3.91 -5.66 3.12
N ALA A 24 -2.79 -4.98 3.04
CA ALA A 24 -2.63 -3.72 3.75
C ALA A 24 -3.59 -2.68 3.23
N ALA A 25 -3.80 -2.63 1.93
CA ALA A 25 -4.73 -1.69 1.34
C ALA A 25 -6.14 -1.94 1.84
N LYS A 26 -6.54 -3.20 1.94
CA LYS A 26 -7.84 -3.55 2.45
C LYS A 26 -7.98 -3.11 3.91
N ASN A 27 -6.93 -3.30 4.68
CA ASN A 27 -6.97 -2.89 6.08
C ASN A 27 -7.08 -1.39 6.24
N TYR A 28 -6.35 -0.64 5.45
CA TYR A 28 -6.44 0.81 5.50
C TYR A 28 -7.83 1.27 5.11
N PHE A 29 -8.40 0.64 4.11
CA PHE A 29 -9.74 0.98 3.67
C PHE A 29 -10.74 0.73 4.78
N ALA A 30 -10.62 -0.39 5.45
CA ALA A 30 -11.52 -0.74 6.54
C ALA A 30 -11.42 0.24 7.70
N LYS A 31 -10.26 0.84 7.89
CA LYS A 31 -10.05 1.81 8.95
C LYS A 31 -10.46 3.21 8.56
N GLY A 32 -10.90 3.40 7.33
CA GLY A 32 -11.28 4.70 6.85
C GLY A 32 -10.13 5.53 6.31
N GLN A 33 -8.95 4.93 6.16
CA GLN A 33 -7.79 5.63 5.65
C GLN A 33 -7.75 5.45 4.14
N TYR A 34 -8.67 6.07 3.47
CA TYR A 34 -8.88 5.84 2.04
C TYR A 34 -7.71 6.33 1.18
N ASN A 35 -7.08 7.41 1.60
CA ASN A 35 -5.95 7.94 0.83
C ASN A 35 -4.82 6.94 0.75
N ARG A 36 -4.50 6.31 1.86
CA ARG A 36 -3.44 5.33 1.88
C ARG A 36 -3.83 4.08 1.12
N ALA A 37 -5.08 3.66 1.28
CA ALA A 37 -5.55 2.50 0.55
C ALA A 37 -5.48 2.75 -0.94
N ALA A 38 -5.89 3.93 -1.38
CA ALA A 38 -5.86 4.25 -2.80
C ALA A 38 -4.45 4.27 -3.34
N THR A 39 -3.51 4.80 -2.58
CA THR A 39 -2.12 4.83 -3.01
C THR A 39 -1.59 3.43 -3.21
N LEU A 40 -1.85 2.54 -2.27
CA LEU A 40 -1.37 1.16 -2.38
C LEU A 40 -2.03 0.45 -3.56
N LEU A 41 -3.30 0.67 -3.76
CA LEU A 41 -3.99 0.04 -4.87
C LEU A 41 -3.46 0.55 -6.21
N ASN A 42 -3.16 1.83 -6.29
CA ASN A 42 -2.59 2.38 -7.51
C ASN A 42 -1.23 1.78 -7.80
N GLU A 43 -0.45 1.55 -6.77
CA GLU A 43 0.84 0.92 -6.95
C GLU A 43 0.68 -0.50 -7.48
N LEU A 44 -0.29 -1.23 -6.94
CA LEU A 44 -0.55 -2.58 -7.40
C LEU A 44 -0.99 -2.60 -8.86
N ILE A 45 -1.83 -1.67 -9.23
CA ILE A 45 -2.29 -1.60 -10.60
C ILE A 45 -1.12 -1.32 -11.54
N ALA A 46 -0.26 -0.40 -11.16
CA ALA A 46 0.90 -0.07 -11.98
C ALA A 46 1.80 -1.27 -12.17
N ILE A 47 2.01 -2.03 -11.11
CA ILE A 47 2.84 -3.21 -11.18
C ILE A 47 2.22 -4.24 -12.09
N LEU A 48 0.94 -4.48 -11.94
CA LEU A 48 0.25 -5.49 -12.73
C LEU A 48 0.20 -5.12 -14.19
N LYS A 49 0.16 -3.84 -14.48
CA LYS A 49 0.16 -3.39 -15.86
C LYS A 49 1.53 -3.35 -16.47
N GLY A 50 2.55 -3.47 -15.67
CA GLY A 50 3.92 -3.42 -16.13
C GLY A 50 4.33 -2.05 -16.58
N THR A 51 3.76 -1.02 -16.00
CA THR A 51 4.06 0.34 -16.40
C THR A 51 4.99 1.03 -15.47
N ASP A 52 5.68 0.34 -14.69
CA ASP A 52 6.53 1.04 -13.80
C ASP A 52 7.66 1.53 -14.57
N LYS A 53 8.01 2.04 -14.95
CA LYS A 53 8.97 2.54 -15.54
C LYS A 53 9.31 3.04 -15.71
#